data_695a38a96c0df949debb4db0d5793524
#
_entry.id   695a38a96c0df949debb4db0d5793524
#
_cell.length_a   1.000
_cell.length_b   1.000
_cell.length_c   1.000
_cell.angle_alpha   90.00
_cell.angle_beta   90.00
_cell.angle_gamma   90.00
#
_symmetry.space_group_name_H-M   'P 1'
#
loop_
_entity.id
_entity.type
_entity.pdbx_description
1 polymer ?
#
loop_
_entity_poly.entity_id
_entity_poly.type
_entity_poly.pdbx_seq_one_letter_code
_entity_poly.pdbx_strand_id
1 'polypeptide(L)'
;MIVLSLFDGMSCGQIALRDMGIPVTRYYASEIDKWAIQQTQLNFPDTVQLGDVRNVEARTLGHIDLLIGGSPCQSFSFAGKRVGMSTTANEKVLTLARYMELKEQGFEFAGQSYLFWEYVRILAEVREANPNVLFMLENVEMGKQWEAVIDQALGVKGVHINSALVSAQVRKRIYWTNIRTFQADLFDVPESAIPQPKDRGILLKHILDDEVPDRFYLKPETIEKLLQHKQRNKANGNGFGAKFHQGGGR
;
A
#
# COMPACT_ATOMS: atom_id res chain seq x y z
N MET A 1 -1.64 21.90 5.25
CA MET A 1 -1.07 20.91 4.30
C MET A 1 -2.17 20.45 3.35
N ILE A 2 -1.90 20.42 2.03
CA ILE A 2 -2.78 19.85 1.01
C ILE A 2 -2.23 18.47 0.65
N VAL A 3 -3.07 17.45 0.76
CA VAL A 3 -2.68 16.04 0.59
C VAL A 3 -3.41 15.43 -0.60
N LEU A 4 -2.68 14.66 -1.40
CA LEU A 4 -3.24 13.76 -2.42
C LEU A 4 -2.93 12.31 -2.01
N SER A 5 -3.96 11.52 -1.80
CA SER A 5 -3.84 10.11 -1.47
C SER A 5 -4.36 9.24 -2.62
N LEU A 6 -3.53 8.35 -3.10
CA LEU A 6 -3.87 7.41 -4.17
C LEU A 6 -4.04 6.01 -3.60
N PHE A 7 -5.08 5.29 -4.07
CA PHE A 7 -5.46 3.99 -3.50
C PHE A 7 -5.79 4.13 -2.00
N ASP A 8 -6.55 5.16 -1.68
CA ASP A 8 -6.72 5.71 -0.33
C ASP A 8 -7.33 4.73 0.68
N GLY A 9 -8.12 3.77 0.20
CA GLY A 9 -8.84 2.85 1.07
C GLY A 9 -9.79 3.62 1.99
N MET A 10 -9.70 3.34 3.29
CA MET A 10 -10.52 3.99 4.33
C MET A 10 -9.85 5.24 4.92
N SER A 11 -8.97 5.90 4.18
CA SER A 11 -8.25 7.13 4.59
C SER A 11 -7.40 6.99 5.86
N CYS A 12 -6.69 5.87 6.00
CA CYS A 12 -5.75 5.69 7.11
C CYS A 12 -4.65 6.77 7.14
N GLY A 13 -4.32 7.38 5.99
CA GLY A 13 -3.44 8.53 5.90
C GLY A 13 -3.95 9.74 6.66
N GLN A 14 -5.26 10.04 6.59
CA GLN A 14 -5.87 11.14 7.36
C GLN A 14 -5.83 10.86 8.86
N ILE A 15 -6.07 9.61 9.27
CA ILE A 15 -5.97 9.21 10.69
C ILE A 15 -4.55 9.45 11.19
N ALA A 16 -3.54 9.00 10.44
CA ALA A 16 -2.14 9.17 10.82
C ALA A 16 -1.76 10.66 10.95
N LEU A 17 -2.12 11.48 9.98
CA LEU A 17 -1.82 12.93 10.00
C LEU A 17 -2.53 13.61 11.17
N ARG A 18 -3.79 13.29 11.44
CA ARG A 18 -4.55 13.79 12.58
C ARG A 18 -3.88 13.42 13.91
N ASP A 19 -3.52 12.15 14.07
CA ASP A 19 -2.92 11.64 15.32
C ASP A 19 -1.51 12.19 15.56
N MET A 20 -0.82 12.61 14.49
CA MET A 20 0.45 13.34 14.54
C MET A 20 0.26 14.85 14.77
N GLY A 21 -0.96 15.36 14.83
CA GLY A 21 -1.24 16.79 14.97
C GLY A 21 -0.88 17.63 13.74
N ILE A 22 -0.78 17.02 12.56
CA ILE A 22 -0.45 17.72 11.32
C ILE A 22 -1.75 18.29 10.72
N PRO A 23 -1.89 19.63 10.60
CA PRO A 23 -3.10 20.23 10.07
C PRO A 23 -3.22 19.99 8.56
N VAL A 24 -4.30 19.34 8.16
CA VAL A 24 -4.67 19.12 6.75
C VAL A 24 -5.75 20.13 6.38
N THR A 25 -5.47 20.97 5.39
CA THR A 25 -6.41 22.00 4.91
C THR A 25 -7.26 21.48 3.76
N ARG A 26 -6.76 20.51 3.00
CA ARG A 26 -7.50 19.81 1.94
C ARG A 26 -6.93 18.41 1.74
N TYR A 27 -7.82 17.45 1.55
CA TYR A 27 -7.46 16.06 1.28
C TYR A 27 -8.21 15.57 0.06
N TYR A 28 -7.43 15.17 -0.95
CA TYR A 28 -7.90 14.52 -2.16
C TYR A 28 -7.65 13.03 -2.04
N ALA A 29 -8.66 12.22 -2.34
CA ALA A 29 -8.57 10.76 -2.28
C ALA A 29 -8.94 10.15 -3.63
N SER A 30 -8.08 9.30 -4.17
CA SER A 30 -8.40 8.44 -5.31
C SER A 30 -8.63 7.03 -4.81
N GLU A 31 -9.89 6.59 -4.87
CA GLU A 31 -10.38 5.28 -4.45
C GLU A 31 -11.58 4.88 -5.32
N ILE A 32 -11.79 3.59 -5.57
CA ILE A 32 -12.90 3.07 -6.37
C ILE A 32 -13.82 2.13 -5.57
N ASP A 33 -13.37 1.62 -4.43
CA ASP A 33 -14.20 0.78 -3.58
C ASP A 33 -15.25 1.62 -2.85
N LYS A 34 -16.52 1.37 -3.17
CA LYS A 34 -17.64 2.14 -2.63
C LYS A 34 -17.74 2.09 -1.10
N TRP A 35 -17.32 0.98 -0.49
CA TRP A 35 -17.40 0.82 0.96
C TRP A 35 -16.26 1.57 1.67
N ALA A 36 -15.08 1.55 1.07
CA ALA A 36 -13.95 2.36 1.54
C ALA A 36 -14.27 3.86 1.44
N ILE A 37 -14.81 4.31 0.29
CA ILE A 37 -15.27 5.69 0.09
C ILE A 37 -16.33 6.08 1.12
N GLN A 38 -17.34 5.22 1.34
CA GLN A 38 -18.37 5.47 2.33
C GLN A 38 -17.81 5.61 3.75
N GLN A 39 -16.87 4.74 4.12
CA GLN A 39 -16.20 4.80 5.42
C GLN A 39 -15.38 6.09 5.57
N THR A 40 -14.67 6.49 4.51
CA THR A 40 -13.95 7.78 4.47
C THR A 40 -14.90 8.95 4.69
N GLN A 41 -16.01 9.03 3.94
CA GLN A 41 -16.95 10.14 4.04
C GLN A 41 -17.67 10.22 5.40
N LEU A 42 -17.86 9.08 6.08
CA LEU A 42 -18.39 9.05 7.44
C LEU A 42 -17.42 9.65 8.47
N ASN A 43 -16.13 9.41 8.32
CA ASN A 43 -15.11 9.89 9.26
C ASN A 43 -14.52 11.26 8.88
N PHE A 44 -14.45 11.54 7.58
CA PHE A 44 -13.82 12.73 7.00
C PHE A 44 -14.70 13.28 5.86
N PRO A 45 -15.83 13.93 6.17
CA PRO A 45 -16.83 14.36 5.19
C PRO A 45 -16.28 15.37 4.16
N ASP A 46 -15.24 16.12 4.52
CA ASP A 46 -14.62 17.14 3.65
C ASP A 46 -13.61 16.54 2.64
N THR A 47 -13.44 15.22 2.62
CA THR A 47 -12.56 14.55 1.67
C THR A 47 -13.10 14.67 0.24
N VAL A 48 -12.28 15.15 -0.66
CA VAL A 48 -12.62 15.27 -2.09
C VAL A 48 -12.27 13.96 -2.80
N GLN A 49 -13.30 13.20 -3.22
CA GLN A 49 -13.12 11.95 -3.95
C GLN A 49 -12.83 12.21 -5.44
N LEU A 50 -11.75 11.65 -5.94
CA LEU A 50 -11.30 11.76 -7.33
C LEU A 50 -11.64 10.51 -8.17
N GLY A 51 -12.06 9.41 -7.52
CA GLY A 51 -12.39 8.15 -8.18
C GLY A 51 -11.15 7.39 -8.66
N ASP A 52 -11.22 6.89 -9.89
CA ASP A 52 -10.18 6.01 -10.46
C ASP A 52 -8.85 6.77 -10.69
N VAL A 53 -7.77 6.22 -10.18
CA VAL A 53 -6.42 6.78 -10.28
C VAL A 53 -5.98 7.04 -11.74
N ARG A 54 -6.48 6.24 -12.68
CA ARG A 54 -6.18 6.38 -14.10
C ARG A 54 -6.72 7.68 -14.71
N ASN A 55 -7.73 8.28 -14.07
CA ASN A 55 -8.41 9.49 -14.50
C ASN A 55 -7.99 10.72 -13.68
N VAL A 56 -7.11 10.57 -12.70
CA VAL A 56 -6.61 11.69 -11.91
C VAL A 56 -5.68 12.55 -12.76
N GLU A 57 -6.04 13.82 -12.93
CA GLU A 57 -5.25 14.86 -13.58
C GLU A 57 -4.67 15.79 -12.49
N ALA A 58 -3.50 15.44 -11.96
CA ALA A 58 -2.94 16.14 -10.81
C ALA A 58 -2.59 17.61 -11.10
N ARG A 59 -2.32 17.94 -12.36
CA ARG A 59 -2.08 19.34 -12.81
C ARG A 59 -3.26 20.27 -12.52
N THR A 60 -4.49 19.74 -12.46
CA THR A 60 -5.71 20.52 -12.18
C THR A 60 -5.95 20.77 -10.69
N LEU A 61 -5.27 20.04 -9.81
CA LEU A 61 -5.45 20.13 -8.36
C LEU A 61 -4.66 21.29 -7.73
N GLY A 62 -3.74 21.90 -8.48
CA GLY A 62 -2.87 22.97 -7.99
C GLY A 62 -1.75 22.43 -7.10
N HIS A 63 -1.39 23.20 -6.07
CA HIS A 63 -0.29 22.85 -5.19
C HIS A 63 -0.65 21.67 -4.28
N ILE A 64 0.18 20.64 -4.27
CA ILE A 64 0.09 19.47 -3.36
C ILE A 64 1.36 19.45 -2.51
N ASP A 65 1.21 19.41 -1.19
CA ASP A 65 2.33 19.34 -0.24
C ASP A 65 2.80 17.90 -0.03
N LEU A 66 1.88 16.94 -0.02
CA LEU A 66 2.17 15.54 0.26
C LEU A 66 1.35 14.62 -0.65
N LEU A 67 2.06 13.72 -1.36
CA LEU A 67 1.48 12.60 -2.09
C LEU A 67 1.70 11.31 -1.32
N ILE A 68 0.64 10.62 -0.94
CA ILE A 68 0.72 9.30 -0.30
C ILE A 68 -0.02 8.25 -1.11
N GLY A 69 0.32 6.97 -0.92
CA GLY A 69 -0.41 5.89 -1.57
C GLY A 69 0.15 4.50 -1.28
N GLY A 70 -0.68 3.50 -1.58
CA GLY A 70 -0.32 2.09 -1.51
C GLY A 70 -0.81 1.38 -2.75
N SER A 71 0.00 1.32 -3.82
CA SER A 71 -0.43 0.74 -5.09
C SER A 71 -0.74 -0.77 -4.96
N PRO A 72 -1.68 -1.30 -5.78
CA PRO A 72 -2.07 -2.71 -5.71
C PRO A 72 -0.88 -3.66 -5.84
N CYS A 73 -0.84 -4.65 -4.95
CA CYS A 73 0.31 -5.55 -4.78
C CYS A 73 0.08 -6.98 -5.28
N GLN A 74 -1.09 -7.30 -5.83
CA GLN A 74 -1.51 -8.68 -6.11
C GLN A 74 -0.55 -9.45 -7.01
N SER A 75 0.09 -8.78 -7.97
CA SER A 75 1.06 -9.40 -8.88
C SER A 75 2.50 -9.40 -8.37
N PHE A 76 2.81 -8.69 -7.27
CA PHE A 76 4.12 -8.69 -6.61
C PHE A 76 4.21 -9.74 -5.50
N SER A 77 3.10 -10.01 -4.81
CA SER A 77 3.04 -10.87 -3.65
C SER A 77 3.57 -12.29 -3.94
N PHE A 78 4.30 -12.86 -2.99
CA PHE A 78 4.73 -14.26 -3.03
C PHE A 78 3.56 -15.26 -3.10
N ALA A 79 2.36 -14.86 -2.70
CA ALA A 79 1.13 -15.64 -2.81
C ALA A 79 0.43 -15.49 -4.18
N GLY A 80 0.85 -14.53 -5.02
CA GLY A 80 0.26 -14.25 -6.34
C GLY A 80 1.02 -14.91 -7.50
N LYS A 81 0.60 -14.61 -8.72
CA LYS A 81 1.21 -15.14 -9.96
C LYS A 81 2.63 -14.60 -10.24
N ARG A 82 3.15 -13.66 -9.44
CA ARG A 82 4.48 -13.03 -9.55
C ARG A 82 4.78 -12.40 -10.92
N VAL A 83 3.76 -12.04 -11.68
CA VAL A 83 3.93 -11.41 -13.00
C VAL A 83 4.42 -9.96 -12.90
N GLY A 84 4.33 -9.35 -11.70
CA GLY A 84 4.78 -7.98 -11.45
C GLY A 84 3.99 -6.96 -12.27
N MET A 85 4.70 -5.99 -12.85
CA MET A 85 4.16 -4.99 -13.76
C MET A 85 4.37 -5.46 -15.20
N SER A 86 3.40 -6.20 -15.75
CA SER A 86 3.50 -6.77 -17.10
C SER A 86 2.22 -6.57 -17.90
N THR A 87 2.34 -6.61 -19.22
CA THR A 87 1.20 -6.71 -20.12
C THR A 87 0.58 -8.11 -20.08
N THR A 88 -0.61 -8.28 -20.65
CA THR A 88 -1.22 -9.61 -20.84
C THR A 88 -0.40 -10.51 -21.76
N ALA A 89 0.45 -9.93 -22.61
CA ALA A 89 1.43 -10.63 -23.45
C ALA A 89 2.75 -10.95 -22.72
N ASN A 90 2.82 -10.79 -21.39
CA ASN A 90 4.01 -11.00 -20.52
C ASN A 90 5.20 -10.07 -20.79
N GLU A 91 5.02 -8.95 -21.47
CA GLU A 91 6.05 -7.92 -21.55
C GLU A 91 6.17 -7.22 -20.18
N LYS A 92 7.40 -7.17 -19.63
CA LYS A 92 7.67 -6.45 -18.38
C LYS A 92 7.73 -4.95 -18.63
N VAL A 93 6.96 -4.19 -17.87
CA VAL A 93 6.93 -2.72 -17.93
C VAL A 93 7.85 -2.18 -16.83
N LEU A 94 9.03 -1.71 -17.20
CA LEU A 94 10.09 -1.34 -16.27
C LEU A 94 10.28 0.19 -16.15
N THR A 95 9.60 0.98 -16.98
CA THR A 95 9.71 2.45 -16.96
C THR A 95 8.35 3.12 -17.18
N LEU A 96 8.20 4.34 -16.66
CA LEU A 96 7.01 5.17 -16.89
C LEU A 96 6.79 5.44 -18.39
N ALA A 97 7.88 5.75 -19.12
CA ALA A 97 7.80 6.03 -20.55
C ALA A 97 7.18 4.83 -21.32
N ARG A 98 7.65 3.61 -21.03
CA ARG A 98 7.09 2.41 -21.67
C ARG A 98 5.64 2.15 -21.26
N TYR A 99 5.31 2.42 -20.00
CA TYR A 99 3.91 2.35 -19.54
C TYR A 99 3.01 3.30 -20.32
N MET A 100 3.41 4.56 -20.47
CA MET A 100 2.62 5.57 -21.17
C MET A 100 2.45 5.23 -22.64
N GLU A 101 3.51 4.77 -23.33
CA GLU A 101 3.45 4.32 -24.71
C GLU A 101 2.45 3.16 -24.90
N LEU A 102 2.51 2.13 -24.04
CA LEU A 102 1.59 0.99 -24.09
C LEU A 102 0.15 1.42 -23.79
N LYS A 103 -0.04 2.34 -22.85
CA LYS A 103 -1.36 2.88 -22.50
C LYS A 103 -1.98 3.64 -23.68
N GLU A 104 -1.21 4.48 -24.38
CA GLU A 104 -1.65 5.20 -25.58
C GLU A 104 -2.00 4.24 -26.74
N GLN A 105 -1.27 3.15 -26.85
CA GLN A 105 -1.55 2.10 -27.86
C GLN A 105 -2.73 1.21 -27.49
N GLY A 106 -3.34 1.40 -26.32
CA GLY A 106 -4.49 0.61 -25.85
C GLY A 106 -4.14 -0.81 -25.41
N PHE A 107 -2.88 -1.08 -25.03
CA PHE A 107 -2.48 -2.38 -24.50
C PHE A 107 -3.14 -2.71 -23.18
N GLU A 108 -3.51 -3.98 -22.99
CA GLU A 108 -4.02 -4.48 -21.72
C GLU A 108 -2.88 -4.93 -20.80
N PHE A 109 -2.99 -4.56 -19.52
CA PHE A 109 -2.03 -4.93 -18.49
C PHE A 109 -2.52 -6.12 -17.66
N ALA A 110 -1.58 -6.96 -17.21
CA ALA A 110 -1.88 -8.11 -16.39
C ALA A 110 -2.05 -7.72 -14.91
N GLY A 111 -3.22 -8.04 -14.34
CA GLY A 111 -3.52 -7.73 -12.93
C GLY A 111 -3.64 -6.23 -12.66
N GLN A 112 -3.17 -5.78 -11.49
CA GLN A 112 -3.30 -4.38 -11.06
C GLN A 112 -1.98 -3.73 -10.63
N SER A 113 -0.89 -4.48 -10.53
CA SER A 113 0.38 -3.92 -10.05
C SER A 113 1.00 -2.88 -10.98
N TYR A 114 0.59 -2.86 -12.27
CA TYR A 114 0.98 -1.82 -13.21
C TYR A 114 0.47 -0.43 -12.80
N LEU A 115 -0.57 -0.35 -11.97
CA LEU A 115 -1.09 0.93 -11.44
C LEU A 115 -0.07 1.69 -10.58
N PHE A 116 1.03 1.05 -10.18
CA PHE A 116 2.20 1.75 -9.66
C PHE A 116 2.67 2.87 -10.62
N TRP A 117 2.60 2.64 -11.93
CA TRP A 117 3.02 3.66 -12.90
C TRP A 117 2.07 4.87 -12.94
N GLU A 118 0.80 4.70 -12.55
CA GLU A 118 -0.11 5.83 -12.35
C GLU A 118 0.34 6.69 -11.14
N TYR A 119 0.81 6.04 -10.06
CA TYR A 119 1.40 6.79 -8.94
C TYR A 119 2.62 7.60 -9.40
N VAL A 120 3.51 7.01 -10.20
CA VAL A 120 4.71 7.69 -10.72
C VAL A 120 4.34 8.82 -11.68
N ARG A 121 3.35 8.63 -12.56
CA ARG A 121 2.81 9.67 -13.45
C ARG A 121 2.29 10.85 -12.65
N ILE A 122 1.44 10.58 -11.66
CA ILE A 122 0.84 11.61 -10.82
C ILE A 122 1.92 12.34 -10.00
N LEU A 123 2.92 11.62 -9.47
CA LEU A 123 4.06 12.25 -8.78
C LEU A 123 4.83 13.20 -9.71
N ALA A 124 5.04 12.80 -10.96
CA ALA A 124 5.68 13.67 -11.95
C ALA A 124 4.85 14.93 -12.23
N GLU A 125 3.53 14.79 -12.42
CA GLU A 125 2.62 15.92 -12.62
C GLU A 125 2.57 16.88 -11.41
N VAL A 126 2.54 16.34 -10.19
CA VAL A 126 2.57 17.16 -8.96
C VAL A 126 3.89 17.91 -8.85
N ARG A 127 5.02 17.29 -9.23
CA ARG A 127 6.34 17.94 -9.22
C ARG A 127 6.46 19.13 -10.18
N GLU A 128 5.65 19.20 -11.23
CA GLU A 128 5.60 20.37 -12.11
C GLU A 128 5.12 21.63 -11.35
N ALA A 129 4.14 21.49 -10.46
CA ALA A 129 3.61 22.59 -9.64
C ALA A 129 4.37 22.75 -8.31
N ASN A 130 4.88 21.68 -7.74
CA ASN A 130 5.67 21.68 -6.51
C ASN A 130 6.87 20.72 -6.61
N PRO A 131 8.05 21.18 -7.07
CA PRO A 131 9.26 20.34 -7.17
C PRO A 131 9.68 19.71 -5.83
N ASN A 132 9.28 20.32 -4.71
CA ASN A 132 9.62 19.88 -3.35
C ASN A 132 8.51 19.05 -2.70
N VAL A 133 7.54 18.54 -3.46
CA VAL A 133 6.47 17.71 -2.91
C VAL A 133 7.04 16.54 -2.10
N LEU A 134 6.50 16.38 -0.91
CA LEU A 134 6.78 15.20 -0.11
C LEU A 134 5.96 14.03 -0.65
N PHE A 135 6.55 12.83 -0.63
CA PHE A 135 5.80 11.64 -1.01
C PHE A 135 6.07 10.46 -0.09
N MET A 136 5.14 9.54 -0.03
CA MET A 136 5.29 8.22 0.60
C MET A 136 4.49 7.18 -0.18
N LEU A 137 5.16 6.13 -0.63
CA LEU A 137 4.55 4.94 -1.20
C LEU A 137 4.73 3.75 -0.26
N GLU A 138 3.68 2.98 -0.03
CA GLU A 138 3.71 1.69 0.67
C GLU A 138 3.48 0.55 -0.32
N ASN A 139 4.20 -0.57 -0.14
CA ASN A 139 3.88 -1.82 -0.84
C ASN A 139 4.31 -3.04 -0.03
N VAL A 140 3.94 -4.24 -0.50
CA VAL A 140 4.36 -5.51 0.12
C VAL A 140 5.82 -5.81 -0.15
N GLU A 141 6.43 -6.70 0.67
CA GLU A 141 7.71 -7.32 0.30
C GLU A 141 7.56 -8.04 -1.04
N MET A 142 8.48 -7.79 -1.94
CA MET A 142 8.48 -8.30 -3.31
C MET A 142 9.85 -8.84 -3.73
N GLY A 143 9.94 -9.40 -4.92
CA GLY A 143 11.24 -9.82 -5.46
C GLY A 143 12.15 -8.63 -5.73
N LYS A 144 13.45 -8.76 -5.45
CA LYS A 144 14.47 -7.70 -5.58
C LYS A 144 14.45 -6.97 -6.93
N GLN A 145 14.08 -7.67 -8.01
CA GLN A 145 13.97 -7.04 -9.34
C GLN A 145 12.90 -5.94 -9.35
N TRP A 146 11.73 -6.18 -8.77
CA TRP A 146 10.63 -5.21 -8.75
C TRP A 146 10.88 -4.09 -7.75
N GLU A 147 11.51 -4.42 -6.62
CA GLU A 147 11.96 -3.42 -5.65
C GLU A 147 12.94 -2.44 -6.29
N ALA A 148 13.94 -2.93 -7.03
CA ALA A 148 14.88 -2.08 -7.76
C ALA A 148 14.23 -1.20 -8.84
N VAL A 149 13.18 -1.69 -9.51
CA VAL A 149 12.40 -0.88 -10.47
C VAL A 149 11.68 0.27 -9.76
N ILE A 150 11.10 0.01 -8.59
CA ILE A 150 10.43 1.03 -7.79
C ILE A 150 11.44 2.04 -7.24
N ASP A 151 12.57 1.56 -6.69
CA ASP A 151 13.67 2.41 -6.20
C ASP A 151 14.13 3.40 -7.30
N GLN A 152 14.35 2.89 -8.50
CA GLN A 152 14.78 3.70 -9.64
C GLN A 152 13.71 4.70 -10.08
N ALA A 153 12.44 4.27 -10.15
CA ALA A 153 11.34 5.13 -10.60
C ALA A 153 11.05 6.27 -9.62
N LEU A 154 11.21 6.04 -8.33
CA LEU A 154 10.98 7.04 -7.28
C LEU A 154 12.24 7.85 -6.95
N GLY A 155 13.42 7.35 -7.31
CA GLY A 155 14.72 7.96 -7.01
C GLY A 155 15.11 7.85 -5.53
N VAL A 156 14.58 6.85 -4.82
CA VAL A 156 14.88 6.57 -3.41
C VAL A 156 14.73 5.09 -3.12
N LYS A 157 15.63 4.50 -2.34
CA LYS A 157 15.49 3.11 -1.88
C LYS A 157 14.50 3.02 -0.73
N GLY A 158 13.69 1.96 -0.76
CA GLY A 158 12.69 1.69 0.26
C GLY A 158 13.27 1.16 1.56
N VAL A 159 12.54 1.37 2.66
CA VAL A 159 12.84 0.80 3.98
C VAL A 159 11.81 -0.25 4.35
N HIS A 160 12.29 -1.41 4.83
CA HIS A 160 11.44 -2.51 5.26
C HIS A 160 11.03 -2.32 6.71
N ILE A 161 9.73 -2.29 6.98
CA ILE A 161 9.17 -2.16 8.32
C ILE A 161 8.15 -3.28 8.57
N ASN A 162 8.22 -3.89 9.75
CA ASN A 162 7.22 -4.85 10.19
C ASN A 162 6.32 -4.21 11.25
N SER A 163 5.03 -4.10 10.98
CA SER A 163 4.04 -3.55 11.91
C SER A 163 3.97 -4.32 13.24
N ALA A 164 4.48 -5.56 13.30
CA ALA A 164 4.58 -6.33 14.55
C ALA A 164 5.37 -5.61 15.64
N LEU A 165 6.24 -4.68 15.28
CA LEU A 165 6.98 -3.86 16.27
C LEU A 165 6.07 -2.89 17.03
N VAL A 166 4.94 -2.49 16.46
CA VAL A 166 4.05 -1.46 17.02
C VAL A 166 2.59 -1.91 17.13
N SER A 167 2.27 -3.13 16.69
CA SER A 167 0.92 -3.69 16.72
C SER A 167 0.94 -5.19 16.93
N ALA A 168 -0.24 -5.80 17.16
CA ALA A 168 -0.40 -7.25 17.25
C ALA A 168 -0.50 -7.94 15.88
N GLN A 169 -0.04 -7.31 14.80
CA GLN A 169 -0.12 -7.84 13.45
C GLN A 169 1.25 -7.97 12.81
N VAL A 170 1.61 -9.16 12.34
CA VAL A 170 2.77 -9.35 11.47
C VAL A 170 2.43 -8.86 10.08
N ARG A 171 2.89 -7.67 9.72
CA ARG A 171 2.65 -7.04 8.43
C ARG A 171 3.94 -6.39 7.94
N LYS A 172 4.71 -7.11 7.16
CA LYS A 172 5.95 -6.62 6.56
C LYS A 172 5.65 -5.81 5.31
N ARG A 173 6.19 -4.61 5.24
CA ARG A 173 6.00 -3.66 4.14
C ARG A 173 7.28 -2.93 3.81
N ILE A 174 7.33 -2.42 2.59
CA ILE A 174 8.38 -1.53 2.12
C ILE A 174 7.76 -0.14 1.97
N TYR A 175 8.47 0.87 2.45
CA TYR A 175 8.08 2.28 2.37
C TYR A 175 9.14 3.07 1.62
N TRP A 176 8.73 3.79 0.59
CA TRP A 176 9.57 4.72 -0.15
C TRP A 176 9.12 6.15 0.13
N THR A 177 10.03 7.01 0.56
CA THR A 177 9.71 8.40 0.87
C THR A 177 10.92 9.32 0.72
N ASN A 178 10.65 10.57 0.35
CA ASN A 178 11.65 11.66 0.37
C ASN A 178 11.50 12.58 1.60
N ILE A 179 10.61 12.30 2.54
CA ILE A 179 10.39 13.11 3.76
C ILE A 179 11.70 13.22 4.54
N ARG A 180 12.43 12.13 4.64
CA ARG A 180 13.78 12.10 5.17
C ARG A 180 14.57 11.02 4.45
N THR A 181 15.73 11.39 3.94
CA THR A 181 16.60 10.46 3.23
C THR A 181 18.01 10.50 3.79
N PHE A 182 18.72 9.40 3.62
CA PHE A 182 20.15 9.27 3.88
C PHE A 182 20.83 8.82 2.60
N GLN A 183 21.98 9.39 2.29
CA GLN A 183 22.79 9.00 1.15
C GLN A 183 24.18 8.57 1.65
N ALA A 184 24.52 7.31 1.41
CA ALA A 184 25.77 6.74 1.88
C ALA A 184 26.96 7.17 1.02
N ASP A 185 26.75 7.32 -0.30
CA ASP A 185 27.76 7.73 -1.26
C ASP A 185 27.14 8.76 -2.24
N LEU A 186 28.00 9.61 -2.81
CA LEU A 186 27.58 10.68 -3.74
C LEU A 186 26.87 10.15 -5.00
N PHE A 187 27.19 8.93 -5.41
CA PHE A 187 26.63 8.29 -6.61
C PHE A 187 25.50 7.29 -6.32
N ASP A 188 25.21 7.02 -5.06
CA ASP A 188 24.15 6.10 -4.68
C ASP A 188 22.77 6.76 -4.72
N VAL A 189 21.75 5.95 -5.03
CA VAL A 189 20.36 6.35 -4.84
C VAL A 189 20.14 6.53 -3.32
N PRO A 190 19.63 7.70 -2.87
CA PRO A 190 19.35 7.91 -1.45
C PRO A 190 18.39 6.87 -0.89
N GLU A 191 18.52 6.57 0.39
CA GLU A 191 17.63 5.63 1.10
C GLU A 191 16.62 6.39 1.95
N SER A 192 15.40 5.88 2.04
CA SER A 192 14.38 6.41 2.96
C SER A 192 14.84 6.24 4.40
N ALA A 193 14.96 7.34 5.15
CA ALA A 193 15.51 7.33 6.51
C ALA A 193 14.43 7.24 7.59
N ILE A 194 13.50 6.28 7.45
CA ILE A 194 12.49 6.00 8.48
C ILE A 194 13.13 5.16 9.58
N PRO A 195 13.19 5.62 10.84
CA PRO A 195 13.76 4.84 11.92
C PRO A 195 12.91 3.60 12.20
N GLN A 196 13.58 2.46 12.45
CA GLN A 196 12.87 1.26 12.90
C GLN A 196 12.25 1.52 14.28
N PRO A 197 10.94 1.29 14.45
CA PRO A 197 10.29 1.47 15.74
C PRO A 197 10.79 0.44 16.74
N LYS A 198 10.84 0.82 18.02
CA LYS A 198 11.09 -0.13 19.10
C LYS A 198 9.94 -1.13 19.20
N ASP A 199 10.26 -2.38 19.49
CA ASP A 199 9.24 -3.39 19.75
C ASP A 199 8.44 -3.04 21.02
N ARG A 200 7.14 -2.78 20.85
CA ARG A 200 6.22 -2.44 21.94
C ARG A 200 5.66 -3.66 22.66
N GLY A 201 5.99 -4.87 22.23
CA GLY A 201 5.53 -6.11 22.84
C GLY A 201 4.01 -6.34 22.76
N ILE A 202 3.32 -5.70 21.79
CA ILE A 202 1.86 -5.83 21.65
C ILE A 202 1.53 -7.20 21.07
N LEU A 203 0.77 -8.00 21.82
CA LEU A 203 0.31 -9.32 21.44
C LEU A 203 -1.17 -9.31 21.09
N LEU A 204 -1.64 -10.33 20.36
CA LEU A 204 -3.04 -10.47 19.97
C LEU A 204 -4.00 -10.34 21.17
N LYS A 205 -3.69 -10.96 22.30
CA LYS A 205 -4.49 -10.86 23.52
C LYS A 205 -4.69 -9.44 24.07
N HIS A 206 -3.81 -8.48 23.69
CA HIS A 206 -3.91 -7.08 24.16
C HIS A 206 -4.86 -6.22 23.34
N ILE A 207 -5.38 -6.75 22.23
CA ILE A 207 -6.28 -6.03 21.31
C ILE A 207 -7.60 -6.78 21.06
N LEU A 208 -7.81 -7.90 21.74
CA LEU A 208 -9.11 -8.60 21.68
C LEU A 208 -10.12 -7.83 22.52
N ASP A 209 -11.34 -7.74 22.00
CA ASP A 209 -12.48 -7.24 22.76
C ASP A 209 -12.86 -8.26 23.85
N ASP A 210 -13.20 -7.76 25.05
CA ASP A 210 -13.63 -8.61 26.18
C ASP A 210 -15.03 -9.18 25.92
N GLU A 211 -15.89 -8.41 25.25
CA GLU A 211 -17.25 -8.81 24.88
C GLU A 211 -17.43 -8.77 23.38
N VAL A 212 -17.77 -9.92 22.80
CA VAL A 212 -17.99 -10.05 21.35
C VAL A 212 -19.40 -10.58 21.11
N PRO A 213 -20.26 -9.88 20.33
CA PRO A 213 -21.58 -10.37 19.99
C PRO A 213 -21.56 -11.72 19.31
N ASP A 214 -22.52 -12.61 19.64
CA ASP A 214 -22.59 -14.02 19.17
C ASP A 214 -22.48 -14.16 17.65
N ARG A 215 -22.98 -13.19 16.89
CA ARG A 215 -22.93 -13.19 15.42
C ARG A 215 -21.51 -13.25 14.85
N PHE A 216 -20.48 -12.89 15.62
CA PHE A 216 -19.07 -12.92 15.21
C PHE A 216 -18.37 -14.23 15.55
N TYR A 217 -18.98 -15.09 16.38
CA TYR A 217 -18.43 -16.42 16.63
C TYR A 217 -18.69 -17.34 15.44
N LEU A 218 -17.64 -18.07 15.04
CA LEU A 218 -17.78 -19.07 14.00
C LEU A 218 -18.61 -20.27 14.52
N LYS A 219 -19.56 -20.72 13.71
CA LYS A 219 -20.31 -21.94 14.02
C LYS A 219 -19.38 -23.16 14.02
N PRO A 220 -19.64 -24.18 14.85
CA PRO A 220 -18.83 -25.41 14.93
C PRO A 220 -18.57 -26.04 13.56
N GLU A 221 -19.58 -26.10 12.68
CA GLU A 221 -19.48 -26.69 11.35
C GLU A 221 -18.52 -25.87 10.44
N THR A 222 -18.44 -24.55 10.66
CA THR A 222 -17.49 -23.68 9.93
C THR A 222 -16.06 -23.95 10.39
N ILE A 223 -15.86 -24.11 11.70
CA ILE A 223 -14.55 -24.44 12.28
C ILE A 223 -14.07 -25.79 11.75
N GLU A 224 -14.94 -26.80 11.71
CA GLU A 224 -14.62 -28.12 11.17
C GLU A 224 -14.20 -28.06 9.69
N LYS A 225 -14.95 -27.34 8.86
CA LYS A 225 -14.59 -27.11 7.43
C LYS A 225 -13.23 -26.45 7.28
N LEU A 226 -12.90 -25.47 8.12
CA LEU A 226 -11.60 -24.80 8.10
C LEU A 226 -10.45 -25.75 8.49
N LEU A 227 -10.68 -26.63 9.49
CA LEU A 227 -9.72 -27.64 9.89
C LEU A 227 -9.47 -28.67 8.78
N GLN A 228 -10.54 -29.17 8.15
CA GLN A 228 -10.45 -30.10 7.02
C GLN A 228 -9.73 -29.46 5.83
N HIS A 229 -10.01 -28.19 5.52
CA HIS A 229 -9.31 -27.45 4.48
C HIS A 229 -7.80 -27.33 4.78
N LYS A 230 -7.45 -27.01 6.04
CA LYS A 230 -6.04 -26.96 6.48
C LYS A 230 -5.33 -28.31 6.31
N GLN A 231 -6.00 -29.41 6.68
CA GLN A 231 -5.44 -30.76 6.53
C GLN A 231 -5.20 -31.12 5.05
N ARG A 232 -6.18 -30.85 4.17
CA ARG A 232 -6.04 -31.07 2.71
C ARG A 232 -4.88 -30.26 2.12
N ASN A 233 -4.76 -28.98 2.47
CA ASN A 233 -3.67 -28.16 1.98
C ASN A 233 -2.31 -28.68 2.45
N LYS A 234 -2.21 -29.12 3.71
CA LYS A 234 -0.99 -29.72 4.24
C LYS A 234 -0.62 -31.02 3.50
N ALA A 235 -1.60 -31.87 3.21
CA ALA A 235 -1.39 -33.11 2.46
C ALA A 235 -0.92 -32.85 1.02
N ASN A 236 -1.39 -31.73 0.41
CA ASN A 236 -1.00 -31.31 -0.96
C ASN A 236 0.30 -30.48 -1.00
N GLY A 237 1.05 -30.39 0.11
CA GLY A 237 2.27 -29.58 0.17
C GLY A 237 2.05 -28.05 0.19
N ASN A 238 0.82 -27.60 0.32
CA ASN A 238 0.47 -26.18 0.37
C ASN A 238 0.52 -25.68 1.82
N GLY A 239 1.29 -24.61 2.08
CA GLY A 239 1.44 -24.01 3.41
C GLY A 239 0.24 -23.17 3.88
N PHE A 240 -0.85 -23.11 3.12
CA PHE A 240 -2.02 -22.29 3.42
C PHE A 240 -3.07 -23.05 4.25
N GLY A 241 -3.69 -22.36 5.21
CA GLY A 241 -4.78 -22.89 6.02
C GLY A 241 -5.09 -22.01 7.21
N ALA A 242 -6.25 -22.25 7.84
CA ALA A 242 -6.65 -21.53 9.04
C ALA A 242 -5.59 -21.67 10.14
N LYS A 243 -5.22 -20.53 10.74
CA LYS A 243 -4.36 -20.49 11.93
C LYS A 243 -5.20 -20.17 13.15
N PHE A 244 -5.06 -20.99 14.16
CA PHE A 244 -5.70 -20.76 15.47
C PHE A 244 -4.65 -20.13 16.39
N HIS A 245 -4.95 -18.95 16.91
CA HIS A 245 -4.07 -18.21 17.80
C HIS A 245 -4.58 -18.31 19.23
N GLN A 246 -3.68 -18.60 20.17
CA GLN A 246 -3.99 -18.66 21.61
C GLN A 246 -3.73 -17.30 22.31
N GLY A 247 -3.73 -16.20 21.56
CA GLY A 247 -3.54 -14.86 22.10
C GLY A 247 -2.09 -14.46 22.43
N GLY A 248 -1.16 -15.41 22.51
CA GLY A 248 0.24 -15.16 22.81
C GLY A 248 1.13 -14.80 21.59
N GLY A 249 0.57 -14.84 20.37
CA GLY A 249 1.26 -14.49 19.12
C GLY A 249 0.94 -13.09 18.63
N ARG A 250 1.61 -12.72 17.54
CA ARG A 250 1.36 -11.51 16.72
C ARG A 250 0.90 -11.92 15.35
#